data_cf24df1b68ebb638a9a2e4aa96d8f1f6
#
_entry.id   cf24df1b68ebb638a9a2e4aa96d8f1f6
#
_cell.length_a   1.000
_cell.length_b   1.000
_cell.length_c   1.000
_cell.angle_alpha   90.00
_cell.angle_beta   90.00
_cell.angle_gamma   90.00
#
_symmetry.space_group_name_H-M   'P 1'
#
loop_
_entity.id
_entity.type
_entity.pdbx_description
1 polymer ?
#
loop_
_entity_poly.entity_id
_entity_poly.type
_entity_poly.pdbx_seq_one_letter_code
_entity_poly.pdbx_strand_id
1 'polypeptide(L)'
;QIKPAAETARKMEKVIMDQLLDTSAVNVLRHSIFECCLLGTGIVKGPFNYSKKVHRWRGTGDSKEYDPYEKTVPRIEAVSCWDFYPDPSATSIEDCEYVIQRHRMNREQVRDLMNRPYFNKDKLELALEMGPNYEERHFESTIRADNDPMNDSNRFEILEYWGTLDSTLASEASIEMPKNLSELTSVQVNIWVCSGMIVRAVANPFTPMRIPYQAFPYELNPYQFFGVGVAENMEDAQLLMNGHMRMGIDNLALAGNLVFDVDEAQLVPGQSMEVYPGKIFRRQTGVTGTAINSIKFPNTAPENLQMYQVARQLADEETGIPSIVHGQTGVTGTGRTASGLSMLLGSAGLSIKTVIKNIDDYLLKPMGEAYFQWNMQFNDLDIEIVGDLEIKPKGVAAVMQKEVRSQRLTMLLQTVGNPMLAPFIKIPNLIREIAVSQDIDPDELVNDPNEAAIFADILKGMTNEQGTGQAPPPPGQQPGGMAGAGRVPPGANPADATATGGGTIGVGSTPTPGEAGFAANTGQTEEVG
;
A
#
# COMPACT_ATOMS: atom_id res chain seq x y z
N GLN A 1 -1.36 33.99 2.68
CA GLN A 1 -2.73 33.46 2.62
C GLN A 1 -3.66 34.41 3.39
N ILE A 2 -4.73 34.82 2.74
CA ILE A 2 -5.77 35.61 3.38
C ILE A 2 -6.55 34.67 4.31
N LYS A 3 -6.78 35.05 5.59
CA LYS A 3 -7.43 34.19 6.58
C LYS A 3 -8.74 33.51 6.12
N PRO A 4 -9.68 34.20 5.45
CA PRO A 4 -10.92 33.56 4.97
C PRO A 4 -10.66 32.49 3.91
N ALA A 5 -9.68 32.64 3.04
CA ALA A 5 -9.32 31.61 2.05
C ALA A 5 -8.73 30.35 2.71
N ALA A 6 -8.00 30.49 3.81
CA ALA A 6 -7.47 29.35 4.54
C ALA A 6 -8.56 28.53 5.27
N GLU A 7 -9.59 29.20 5.81
CA GLU A 7 -10.73 28.51 6.44
C GLU A 7 -11.57 27.77 5.42
N THR A 8 -11.81 28.40 4.26
CA THR A 8 -12.55 27.76 3.16
C THR A 8 -11.81 26.54 2.61
N ALA A 9 -10.47 26.62 2.47
CA ALA A 9 -9.66 25.51 2.06
C ALA A 9 -9.74 24.32 3.04
N ARG A 10 -9.70 24.58 4.36
CA ARG A 10 -9.88 23.55 5.39
C ARG A 10 -11.27 22.90 5.34
N LYS A 11 -12.33 23.68 5.12
CA LYS A 11 -13.68 23.16 4.95
C LYS A 11 -13.78 22.25 3.72
N MET A 12 -13.21 22.65 2.60
CA MET A 12 -13.18 21.83 1.38
C MET A 12 -12.36 20.56 1.56
N GLU A 13 -11.19 20.64 2.21
CA GLU A 13 -10.39 19.46 2.56
C GLU A 13 -11.21 18.44 3.37
N LYS A 14 -11.95 18.91 4.36
CA LYS A 14 -12.81 18.05 5.19
C LYS A 14 -13.94 17.41 4.38
N VAL A 15 -14.59 18.16 3.50
CA VAL A 15 -15.65 17.65 2.61
C VAL A 15 -15.12 16.55 1.68
N ILE A 16 -13.97 16.78 1.05
CA ILE A 16 -13.34 15.79 0.16
C ILE A 16 -12.96 14.54 0.97
N MET A 17 -12.41 14.70 2.17
CA MET A 17 -12.05 13.59 3.05
C MET A 17 -13.28 12.76 3.44
N ASP A 18 -14.38 13.42 3.84
CA ASP A 18 -15.64 12.75 4.17
C ASP A 18 -16.20 11.98 2.95
N GLN A 19 -16.14 12.55 1.75
CA GLN A 19 -16.56 11.90 0.51
C GLN A 19 -15.72 10.66 0.18
N LEU A 20 -14.39 10.72 0.37
CA LEU A 20 -13.49 9.58 0.16
C LEU A 20 -13.77 8.45 1.16
N LEU A 21 -14.07 8.78 2.42
CA LEU A 21 -14.45 7.81 3.45
C LEU A 21 -15.81 7.20 3.15
N ASP A 22 -16.80 8.02 2.80
CA ASP A 22 -18.17 7.62 2.50
C ASP A 22 -18.26 6.62 1.34
N THR A 23 -17.36 6.71 0.36
CA THR A 23 -17.33 5.86 -0.83
C THR A 23 -16.32 4.72 -0.73
N SER A 24 -15.65 4.56 0.42
CA SER A 24 -14.60 3.56 0.62
C SER A 24 -13.47 3.64 -0.42
N ALA A 25 -13.11 4.85 -0.82
CA ALA A 25 -12.09 5.12 -1.82
C ALA A 25 -10.74 4.46 -1.50
N VAL A 26 -10.42 4.31 -0.20
CA VAL A 26 -9.19 3.65 0.27
C VAL A 26 -9.08 2.20 -0.26
N ASN A 27 -10.19 1.46 -0.35
CA ASN A 27 -10.17 0.10 -0.87
C ASN A 27 -9.89 0.08 -2.38
N VAL A 28 -10.47 1.02 -3.11
CA VAL A 28 -10.24 1.21 -4.56
C VAL A 28 -8.77 1.54 -4.81
N LEU A 29 -8.23 2.51 -4.06
CA LEU A 29 -6.81 2.90 -4.15
C LEU A 29 -5.87 1.75 -3.83
N ARG A 30 -6.17 0.97 -2.77
CA ARG A 30 -5.35 -0.21 -2.41
C ARG A 30 -5.30 -1.23 -3.54
N HIS A 31 -6.42 -1.49 -4.20
CA HIS A 31 -6.49 -2.40 -5.34
C HIS A 31 -5.67 -1.89 -6.53
N SER A 32 -5.86 -0.62 -6.88
CA SER A 32 -5.13 0.02 -7.99
C SER A 32 -3.62 0.13 -7.72
N ILE A 33 -3.21 0.41 -6.47
CA ILE A 33 -1.79 0.42 -6.08
C ILE A 33 -1.19 -0.99 -6.17
N PHE A 34 -1.94 -2.03 -5.79
CA PHE A 34 -1.48 -3.41 -5.94
C PHE A 34 -1.25 -3.76 -7.42
N GLU A 35 -2.19 -3.43 -8.31
CA GLU A 35 -1.98 -3.61 -9.76
C GLU A 35 -0.79 -2.79 -10.27
N CYS A 36 -0.62 -1.56 -9.80
CA CYS A 36 0.53 -0.71 -10.13
C CYS A 36 1.86 -1.39 -9.77
N CYS A 37 1.97 -1.95 -8.57
CA CYS A 37 3.18 -2.65 -8.16
C CYS A 37 3.43 -3.92 -9.00
N LEU A 38 2.39 -4.64 -9.36
CA LEU A 38 2.49 -5.91 -10.09
C LEU A 38 2.73 -5.71 -11.59
N LEU A 39 1.89 -4.88 -12.22
CA LEU A 39 1.81 -4.68 -13.68
C LEU A 39 2.50 -3.40 -14.17
N GLY A 40 3.06 -2.60 -13.26
CA GLY A 40 3.76 -1.36 -13.58
C GLY A 40 2.89 -0.12 -13.70
N THR A 41 1.57 -0.25 -13.83
CA THR A 41 0.65 0.91 -13.93
C THR A 41 -0.63 0.64 -13.18
N GLY A 42 -1.06 1.59 -12.36
CA GLY A 42 -2.37 1.58 -11.74
C GLY A 42 -3.29 2.60 -12.42
N ILE A 43 -4.56 2.26 -12.55
CA ILE A 43 -5.54 3.10 -13.21
C ILE A 43 -6.75 3.28 -12.30
N VAL A 44 -7.14 4.54 -12.12
CA VAL A 44 -8.33 4.94 -11.36
C VAL A 44 -9.22 5.78 -12.25
N LYS A 45 -10.51 5.48 -12.27
CA LYS A 45 -11.54 6.19 -13.01
C LYS A 45 -12.38 7.04 -12.06
N GLY A 46 -12.69 8.27 -12.43
CA GLY A 46 -13.58 9.15 -11.69
C GLY A 46 -12.94 10.44 -11.20
N PRO A 47 -13.68 11.20 -10.36
CA PRO A 47 -14.94 10.82 -9.68
C PRO A 47 -16.18 10.91 -10.57
N PHE A 48 -17.12 9.97 -10.36
CA PHE A 48 -18.42 9.95 -11.01
C PHE A 48 -19.56 10.12 -10.00
N ASN A 49 -20.69 10.60 -10.48
CA ASN A 49 -21.91 10.70 -9.70
C ASN A 49 -22.41 9.29 -9.33
N TYR A 50 -22.45 9.00 -8.06
CA TYR A 50 -23.00 7.78 -7.51
C TYR A 50 -24.15 8.11 -6.54
N SER A 51 -25.33 7.48 -6.75
CA SER A 51 -26.45 7.63 -5.85
C SER A 51 -26.30 6.69 -4.66
N LYS A 52 -26.05 7.26 -3.47
CA LYS A 52 -25.97 6.53 -2.20
C LYS A 52 -27.27 6.69 -1.43
N LYS A 53 -27.88 5.57 -1.06
CA LYS A 53 -29.05 5.57 -0.21
C LYS A 53 -28.63 5.82 1.24
N VAL A 54 -29.05 6.96 1.80
CA VAL A 54 -28.77 7.35 3.18
C VAL A 54 -29.97 7.04 4.04
N HIS A 55 -29.75 6.30 5.11
CA HIS A 55 -30.77 5.93 6.06
C HIS A 55 -30.95 7.06 7.08
N ARG A 56 -32.19 7.58 7.18
CA ARG A 56 -32.52 8.65 8.09
C ARG A 56 -33.83 8.34 8.79
N TRP A 57 -33.93 8.70 10.06
CA TRP A 57 -35.16 8.71 10.82
C TRP A 57 -35.63 10.15 10.98
N ARG A 58 -36.90 10.42 10.64
CA ARG A 58 -37.53 11.72 10.77
C ARG A 58 -38.50 11.69 11.92
N GLY A 59 -38.58 12.78 12.71
CA GLY A 59 -39.50 12.89 13.86
C GLY A 59 -38.82 12.71 15.22
N THR A 60 -39.52 13.07 16.29
CA THR A 60 -39.09 13.01 17.69
C THR A 60 -40.02 12.10 18.50
N GLY A 61 -39.50 11.30 19.41
CA GLY A 61 -40.27 10.40 20.26
C GLY A 61 -40.90 9.22 19.51
N ASP A 62 -42.16 8.91 19.83
CA ASP A 62 -42.92 7.77 19.26
C ASP A 62 -43.34 7.95 17.79
N SER A 63 -43.18 9.15 17.22
CA SER A 63 -43.50 9.45 15.82
C SER A 63 -42.26 9.39 14.89
N LYS A 64 -41.30 8.53 15.20
CA LYS A 64 -40.14 8.32 14.33
C LYS A 64 -40.53 7.50 13.10
N GLU A 65 -40.40 8.09 11.93
CA GLU A 65 -40.62 7.45 10.64
C GLU A 65 -39.27 7.24 9.92
N TYR A 66 -39.09 6.07 9.33
CA TYR A 66 -37.94 5.75 8.51
C TYR A 66 -38.10 6.39 7.13
N ASP A 67 -37.26 7.40 6.83
CA ASP A 67 -37.31 8.21 5.62
C ASP A 67 -35.92 8.15 4.91
N PRO A 68 -35.63 7.07 4.15
CA PRO A 68 -34.40 6.98 3.40
C PRO A 68 -34.41 7.96 2.23
N TYR A 69 -33.30 8.65 2.01
CA TYR A 69 -33.14 9.53 0.85
C TYR A 69 -31.89 9.19 0.04
N GLU A 70 -31.91 9.51 -1.24
CA GLU A 70 -30.77 9.33 -2.12
C GLU A 70 -29.92 10.59 -2.12
N LYS A 71 -28.61 10.41 -1.88
CA LYS A 71 -27.61 11.47 -1.94
C LYS A 71 -26.63 11.16 -3.07
N THR A 72 -26.39 12.11 -3.95
CA THR A 72 -25.34 12.01 -4.96
C THR A 72 -24.00 12.28 -4.31
N VAL A 73 -23.07 11.34 -4.44
CA VAL A 73 -21.69 11.42 -3.93
C VAL A 73 -20.69 11.10 -5.04
N PRO A 74 -19.51 11.70 -5.04
CA PRO A 74 -18.46 11.36 -5.98
C PRO A 74 -17.85 10.01 -5.62
N ARG A 75 -17.72 9.12 -6.57
CA ARG A 75 -17.13 7.80 -6.41
C ARG A 75 -16.05 7.56 -7.46
N ILE A 76 -14.96 6.93 -7.04
CA ILE A 76 -13.90 6.44 -7.93
C ILE A 76 -13.99 4.92 -8.09
N GLU A 77 -13.46 4.41 -9.19
CA GLU A 77 -13.39 2.98 -9.50
C GLU A 77 -11.97 2.60 -9.94
N ALA A 78 -11.48 1.44 -9.49
CA ALA A 78 -10.24 0.87 -10.02
C ALA A 78 -10.53 0.23 -11.37
N VAL A 79 -9.65 0.48 -12.32
CA VAL A 79 -9.73 -0.09 -13.67
C VAL A 79 -8.50 -0.96 -13.88
N SER A 80 -8.71 -2.23 -14.29
CA SER A 80 -7.58 -3.10 -14.58
C SER A 80 -6.85 -2.65 -15.84
N CYS A 81 -5.51 -2.73 -15.83
CA CYS A 81 -4.69 -2.44 -17.00
C CYS A 81 -5.09 -3.28 -18.22
N TRP A 82 -5.61 -4.50 -18.00
CA TRP A 82 -6.06 -5.40 -19.05
C TRP A 82 -7.35 -4.98 -19.74
N ASP A 83 -8.16 -4.15 -19.09
CA ASP A 83 -9.42 -3.64 -19.61
C ASP A 83 -9.32 -2.17 -20.05
N PHE A 84 -8.12 -1.63 -20.12
CA PHE A 84 -7.85 -0.24 -20.43
C PHE A 84 -6.96 -0.10 -21.68
N TYR A 85 -7.44 0.60 -22.68
CA TYR A 85 -6.79 0.78 -23.97
C TYR A 85 -6.60 2.28 -24.23
N PRO A 86 -5.43 2.85 -23.88
CA PRO A 86 -5.10 4.22 -24.19
C PRO A 86 -4.72 4.38 -25.66
N ASP A 87 -4.61 5.61 -26.10
CA ASP A 87 -4.03 5.95 -27.39
C ASP A 87 -2.60 5.41 -27.48
N PRO A 88 -2.25 4.59 -28.50
CA PRO A 88 -0.92 4.02 -28.66
C PRO A 88 0.21 5.04 -28.83
N SER A 89 -0.11 6.27 -29.25
CA SER A 89 0.87 7.32 -29.45
C SER A 89 1.17 8.13 -28.19
N ALA A 90 0.33 8.01 -27.17
CA ALA A 90 0.44 8.77 -25.95
C ALA A 90 1.37 8.12 -24.91
N THR A 91 2.06 8.93 -24.13
CA THR A 91 2.90 8.50 -23.00
C THR A 91 2.25 8.81 -21.65
N SER A 92 1.21 9.65 -21.63
CA SER A 92 0.46 10.03 -20.43
C SER A 92 -1.02 10.20 -20.74
N ILE A 93 -1.87 10.22 -19.70
CA ILE A 93 -3.31 10.48 -19.87
C ILE A 93 -3.58 11.87 -20.51
N GLU A 94 -2.73 12.85 -20.20
CA GLU A 94 -2.89 14.22 -20.70
C GLU A 94 -2.67 14.32 -22.21
N ASP A 95 -1.80 13.44 -22.75
CA ASP A 95 -1.45 13.39 -24.17
C ASP A 95 -2.43 12.53 -24.99
N CYS A 96 -3.28 11.71 -24.31
CA CYS A 96 -4.22 10.83 -24.99
C CYS A 96 -5.26 11.62 -25.77
N GLU A 97 -5.45 11.31 -27.05
CA GLU A 97 -6.60 11.77 -27.82
C GLU A 97 -7.88 11.02 -27.42
N TYR A 98 -7.72 9.75 -27.09
CA TYR A 98 -8.81 8.90 -26.63
C TYR A 98 -8.36 7.79 -25.69
N VAL A 99 -9.33 7.24 -24.97
CA VAL A 99 -9.18 6.06 -24.11
C VAL A 99 -10.40 5.18 -24.29
N ILE A 100 -10.19 3.87 -24.35
CA ILE A 100 -11.27 2.89 -24.38
C ILE A 100 -11.17 1.99 -23.14
N GLN A 101 -12.26 1.88 -22.40
CA GLN A 101 -12.38 0.92 -21.31
C GLN A 101 -13.32 -0.21 -21.71
N ARG A 102 -12.92 -1.45 -21.46
CA ARG A 102 -13.75 -2.64 -21.64
C ARG A 102 -14.49 -2.97 -20.34
N HIS A 103 -15.79 -3.16 -20.43
CA HIS A 103 -16.63 -3.64 -19.33
C HIS A 103 -17.16 -5.04 -19.65
N ARG A 104 -17.14 -5.89 -18.64
CA ARG A 104 -17.72 -7.23 -18.68
C ARG A 104 -18.99 -7.24 -17.83
N MET A 105 -20.14 -7.19 -18.47
CA MET A 105 -21.42 -7.07 -17.79
C MET A 105 -22.27 -8.33 -17.95
N ASN A 106 -22.99 -8.68 -16.89
CA ASN A 106 -24.03 -9.71 -16.97
C ASN A 106 -25.32 -9.14 -17.57
N ARG A 107 -26.27 -10.02 -17.90
CA ARG A 107 -27.52 -9.64 -18.53
C ARG A 107 -28.34 -8.64 -17.72
N GLU A 108 -28.30 -8.75 -16.39
CA GLU A 108 -29.04 -7.85 -15.50
C GLU A 108 -28.41 -6.47 -15.46
N GLN A 109 -27.09 -6.41 -15.39
CA GLN A 109 -26.37 -5.13 -15.44
C GLN A 109 -26.62 -4.39 -16.76
N VAL A 110 -26.72 -5.09 -17.88
CA VAL A 110 -27.09 -4.48 -19.16
C VAL A 110 -28.53 -3.95 -19.13
N ARG A 111 -29.46 -4.69 -18.49
CA ARG A 111 -30.82 -4.19 -18.28
C ARG A 111 -30.88 -2.96 -17.38
N ASP A 112 -30.04 -2.90 -16.34
CA ASP A 112 -29.95 -1.74 -15.46
C ASP A 112 -29.45 -0.49 -16.20
N LEU A 113 -28.63 -0.65 -17.25
CA LEU A 113 -28.23 0.46 -18.10
C LEU A 113 -29.44 1.11 -18.81
N MET A 114 -30.48 0.33 -19.14
CA MET A 114 -31.70 0.88 -19.76
C MET A 114 -32.43 1.88 -18.86
N ASN A 115 -32.27 1.77 -17.56
CA ASN A 115 -32.86 2.65 -16.57
C ASN A 115 -32.05 3.94 -16.34
N ARG A 116 -30.83 4.00 -16.89
CA ARG A 116 -29.98 5.17 -16.76
C ARG A 116 -30.29 6.20 -17.85
N PRO A 117 -30.13 7.51 -17.57
CA PRO A 117 -30.34 8.55 -18.57
C PRO A 117 -29.34 8.42 -19.72
N TYR A 118 -29.76 8.84 -20.90
CA TYR A 118 -28.95 8.89 -22.13
C TYR A 118 -28.58 7.54 -22.75
N PHE A 119 -29.07 6.41 -22.22
CA PHE A 119 -28.92 5.09 -22.88
C PHE A 119 -30.11 4.80 -23.80
N ASN A 120 -29.82 4.29 -24.98
CA ASN A 120 -30.84 3.89 -25.97
C ASN A 120 -31.36 2.49 -25.61
N LYS A 121 -32.64 2.44 -25.18
CA LYS A 121 -33.29 1.20 -24.71
C LYS A 121 -33.45 0.19 -25.84
N ASP A 122 -33.89 0.65 -27.01
CA ASP A 122 -34.17 -0.24 -28.15
C ASP A 122 -32.89 -0.96 -28.63
N LYS A 123 -31.78 -0.24 -28.66
CA LYS A 123 -30.48 -0.82 -29.03
C LYS A 123 -29.94 -1.78 -27.98
N LEU A 124 -30.17 -1.50 -26.68
CA LEU A 124 -29.79 -2.41 -25.59
C LEU A 124 -30.65 -3.69 -25.60
N GLU A 125 -31.97 -3.58 -25.89
CA GLU A 125 -32.83 -4.74 -26.07
C GLU A 125 -32.36 -5.60 -27.25
N LEU A 126 -32.05 -4.97 -28.39
CA LEU A 126 -31.52 -5.68 -29.54
C LEU A 126 -30.17 -6.36 -29.22
N ALA A 127 -29.27 -5.70 -28.45
CA ALA A 127 -28.03 -6.31 -28.01
C ALA A 127 -28.28 -7.53 -27.11
N LEU A 128 -29.28 -7.46 -26.24
CA LEU A 128 -29.69 -8.59 -25.38
C LEU A 128 -30.29 -9.76 -26.17
N GLU A 129 -31.00 -9.46 -27.28
CA GLU A 129 -31.55 -10.48 -28.20
C GLU A 129 -30.45 -11.16 -29.04
N MET A 130 -29.42 -10.38 -29.46
CA MET A 130 -28.26 -10.93 -30.19
C MET A 130 -27.45 -11.92 -29.31
N GLY A 131 -27.56 -11.79 -28.00
CA GLY A 131 -26.89 -12.67 -27.04
C GLY A 131 -25.51 -12.18 -26.58
N PRO A 132 -24.90 -12.92 -25.66
CA PRO A 132 -23.58 -12.62 -25.13
C PRO A 132 -22.51 -12.63 -26.22
N ASN A 133 -21.63 -11.65 -26.19
CA ASN A 133 -20.56 -11.45 -27.17
C ASN A 133 -19.15 -11.41 -26.53
N TYR A 134 -19.07 -11.73 -25.23
CA TYR A 134 -17.78 -11.74 -24.53
C TYR A 134 -17.01 -13.01 -24.88
N GLU A 135 -15.76 -12.82 -25.32
CA GLU A 135 -14.79 -13.88 -25.53
C GLU A 135 -13.68 -13.76 -24.48
N GLU A 136 -13.43 -14.88 -23.77
CA GLU A 136 -12.34 -14.94 -22.78
C GLU A 136 -11.00 -14.88 -23.50
N ARG A 137 -10.11 -13.98 -23.03
CA ARG A 137 -8.77 -13.83 -23.58
C ARG A 137 -7.80 -14.76 -22.84
N HIS A 138 -6.75 -15.20 -23.54
CA HIS A 138 -5.76 -16.14 -23.02
C HIS A 138 -5.16 -15.70 -21.68
N PHE A 139 -4.89 -14.40 -21.48
CA PHE A 139 -4.33 -13.92 -20.22
C PHE A 139 -5.30 -14.06 -19.03
N GLU A 140 -6.61 -13.99 -19.26
CA GLU A 140 -7.63 -14.12 -18.21
C GLU A 140 -7.65 -15.53 -17.63
N SER A 141 -7.54 -16.55 -18.47
CA SER A 141 -7.43 -17.94 -18.05
C SER A 141 -6.12 -18.20 -17.31
N THR A 142 -5.02 -17.57 -17.73
CA THR A 142 -3.71 -17.70 -17.08
C THR A 142 -3.70 -17.06 -15.68
N ILE A 143 -4.32 -15.89 -15.52
CA ILE A 143 -4.40 -15.21 -14.22
C ILE A 143 -5.26 -15.98 -13.22
N ARG A 144 -6.35 -16.61 -13.67
CA ARG A 144 -7.20 -17.40 -12.80
C ARG A 144 -6.56 -18.70 -12.31
N ALA A 145 -5.49 -19.15 -12.96
CA ALA A 145 -4.86 -20.46 -12.72
C ALA A 145 -5.84 -21.64 -12.77
N ASP A 146 -6.99 -21.43 -13.37
CA ASP A 146 -8.08 -22.40 -13.47
C ASP A 146 -8.11 -22.93 -14.90
N ASN A 147 -7.87 -24.22 -15.07
CA ASN A 147 -7.96 -24.89 -16.38
C ASN A 147 -9.42 -25.15 -16.79
N ASP A 148 -10.37 -24.78 -15.94
CA ASP A 148 -11.76 -24.90 -16.28
C ASP A 148 -12.18 -23.65 -17.07
N PRO A 149 -12.55 -23.75 -18.35
CA PRO A 149 -13.14 -22.64 -19.08
C PRO A 149 -14.46 -22.31 -18.39
N MET A 150 -14.38 -21.47 -17.38
CA MET A 150 -15.54 -20.97 -16.70
C MET A 150 -16.42 -20.37 -17.78
N ASN A 151 -17.62 -20.88 -17.86
CA ASN A 151 -18.59 -20.55 -18.89
C ASN A 151 -19.03 -19.08 -18.74
N ASP A 152 -18.09 -18.16 -18.97
CA ASP A 152 -18.32 -16.71 -19.05
C ASP A 152 -19.08 -16.34 -20.35
N SER A 153 -19.52 -17.39 -21.08
CA SER A 153 -20.34 -17.30 -22.29
C SER A 153 -21.67 -16.52 -22.09
N ASN A 154 -21.98 -16.13 -20.85
CA ASN A 154 -23.18 -15.37 -20.52
C ASN A 154 -22.89 -13.89 -20.24
N ARG A 155 -21.72 -13.38 -20.64
CA ARG A 155 -21.30 -11.99 -20.43
C ARG A 155 -21.35 -11.19 -21.72
N PHE A 156 -21.62 -9.90 -21.55
CA PHE A 156 -21.62 -8.90 -22.62
C PHE A 156 -20.35 -8.06 -22.51
N GLU A 157 -19.64 -7.92 -23.61
CA GLU A 157 -18.54 -6.96 -23.74
C GLU A 157 -19.11 -5.60 -24.15
N ILE A 158 -18.83 -4.60 -23.35
CA ILE A 158 -19.21 -3.24 -23.61
C ILE A 158 -17.95 -2.38 -23.61
N LEU A 159 -17.78 -1.61 -24.67
CA LEU A 159 -16.66 -0.69 -24.82
C LEU A 159 -17.12 0.72 -24.49
N GLU A 160 -16.42 1.38 -23.60
CA GLU A 160 -16.64 2.77 -23.23
C GLU A 160 -15.48 3.63 -23.76
N TYR A 161 -15.79 4.50 -24.68
CA TYR A 161 -14.86 5.42 -25.32
C TYR A 161 -14.96 6.80 -24.67
N TRP A 162 -13.82 7.36 -24.33
CA TRP A 162 -13.64 8.75 -23.94
C TRP A 162 -12.61 9.38 -24.85
N GLY A 163 -12.94 10.48 -25.49
CA GLY A 163 -12.00 11.13 -26.39
C GLY A 163 -12.59 12.28 -27.13
N THR A 164 -11.79 12.82 -28.03
CA THR A 164 -12.17 13.93 -28.89
C THR A 164 -12.75 13.40 -30.19
N LEU A 165 -13.88 13.94 -30.61
CA LEU A 165 -14.52 13.61 -31.88
C LEU A 165 -14.71 14.89 -32.69
N ASP A 166 -14.58 14.80 -34.01
CA ASP A 166 -14.91 15.88 -34.91
C ASP A 166 -16.40 16.27 -34.79
N SER A 167 -16.70 17.56 -34.81
CA SER A 167 -18.06 18.07 -34.63
C SER A 167 -19.02 17.56 -35.70
N THR A 168 -18.53 17.29 -36.91
CA THR A 168 -19.33 16.72 -38.01
C THR A 168 -19.76 15.30 -37.70
N LEU A 169 -18.82 14.47 -37.23
CA LEU A 169 -19.09 13.09 -36.80
C LEU A 169 -19.96 13.05 -35.55
N ALA A 170 -19.76 13.97 -34.60
CA ALA A 170 -20.60 14.08 -33.43
C ALA A 170 -22.06 14.42 -33.78
N SER A 171 -22.29 15.29 -34.79
CA SER A 171 -23.63 15.60 -35.28
C SER A 171 -24.28 14.41 -35.99
N GLU A 172 -23.53 13.65 -36.79
CA GLU A 172 -23.99 12.41 -37.41
C GLU A 172 -24.38 11.35 -36.39
N ALA A 173 -23.64 11.27 -35.29
CA ALA A 173 -23.93 10.36 -34.16
C ALA A 173 -25.12 10.82 -33.30
N SER A 174 -25.79 11.94 -33.66
CA SER A 174 -26.92 12.52 -32.92
C SER A 174 -26.57 12.84 -31.43
N ILE A 175 -25.37 13.30 -31.20
CA ILE A 175 -24.95 13.73 -29.87
C ILE A 175 -25.56 15.10 -29.62
N GLU A 176 -26.32 15.24 -28.52
CA GLU A 176 -26.85 16.52 -28.08
C GLU A 176 -25.71 17.46 -27.69
N MET A 177 -25.41 18.42 -28.55
CA MET A 177 -24.38 19.41 -28.30
C MET A 177 -24.96 20.60 -27.53
N PRO A 178 -24.32 21.00 -26.43
CA PRO A 178 -24.66 22.25 -25.77
C PRO A 178 -24.54 23.41 -26.78
N LYS A 179 -25.48 24.34 -26.77
CA LYS A 179 -25.58 25.46 -27.75
C LYS A 179 -24.30 26.30 -27.89
N ASN A 180 -23.45 26.31 -26.87
CA ASN A 180 -22.19 27.03 -26.83
C ASN A 180 -21.02 26.27 -27.50
N LEU A 181 -21.20 24.99 -27.84
CA LEU A 181 -20.17 24.13 -28.44
C LEU A 181 -20.36 23.91 -29.94
N SER A 182 -21.44 24.42 -30.54
CA SER A 182 -21.77 24.23 -31.95
C SER A 182 -20.78 24.88 -32.93
N GLU A 183 -19.92 25.80 -32.46
CA GLU A 183 -18.89 26.47 -33.24
C GLU A 183 -17.51 25.81 -33.14
N LEU A 184 -17.35 24.79 -32.32
CA LEU A 184 -16.08 24.09 -32.12
C LEU A 184 -15.86 23.03 -33.20
N THR A 185 -14.63 22.93 -33.67
CA THR A 185 -14.21 21.93 -34.68
C THR A 185 -14.17 20.53 -34.12
N SER A 186 -13.97 20.40 -32.80
CA SER A 186 -13.89 19.11 -32.09
C SER A 186 -14.60 19.17 -30.75
N VAL A 187 -15.23 18.07 -30.35
CA VAL A 187 -15.99 17.93 -29.11
C VAL A 187 -15.51 16.71 -28.35
N GLN A 188 -15.40 16.85 -27.05
CA GLN A 188 -15.11 15.71 -26.18
C GLN A 188 -16.38 14.93 -25.87
N VAL A 189 -16.32 13.62 -26.06
CA VAL A 189 -17.47 12.74 -25.99
C VAL A 189 -17.23 11.51 -25.14
N ASN A 190 -18.32 10.98 -24.60
CA ASN A 190 -18.35 9.64 -24.02
C ASN A 190 -19.31 8.79 -24.85
N ILE A 191 -18.80 7.69 -25.42
CA ILE A 191 -19.56 6.79 -26.28
C ILE A 191 -19.49 5.38 -25.69
N TRP A 192 -20.64 4.73 -25.60
CA TRP A 192 -20.73 3.33 -25.18
C TRP A 192 -21.20 2.47 -26.34
N VAL A 193 -20.48 1.37 -26.58
CA VAL A 193 -20.74 0.44 -27.70
C VAL A 193 -20.97 -0.93 -27.12
N CYS A 194 -22.07 -1.58 -27.51
CA CYS A 194 -22.39 -2.96 -27.20
C CYS A 194 -22.75 -3.71 -28.48
N SER A 195 -22.15 -4.87 -28.70
CA SER A 195 -22.39 -5.71 -29.90
C SER A 195 -22.30 -4.91 -31.22
N GLY A 196 -21.33 -3.97 -31.33
CA GLY A 196 -21.14 -3.13 -32.49
C GLY A 196 -22.13 -1.95 -32.65
N MET A 197 -23.05 -1.78 -31.70
CA MET A 197 -24.05 -0.71 -31.73
C MET A 197 -23.72 0.36 -30.69
N ILE A 198 -23.85 1.61 -31.06
CA ILE A 198 -23.73 2.75 -30.12
C ILE A 198 -24.99 2.79 -29.26
N VAL A 199 -24.83 2.46 -27.98
CA VAL A 199 -25.92 2.42 -26.99
C VAL A 199 -26.04 3.70 -26.18
N ARG A 200 -24.96 4.50 -26.12
CA ARG A 200 -24.93 5.82 -25.50
C ARG A 200 -23.93 6.71 -26.25
N ALA A 201 -24.28 7.95 -26.47
CA ALA A 201 -23.37 8.97 -26.99
C ALA A 201 -23.74 10.33 -26.37
N VAL A 202 -22.83 10.91 -25.60
CA VAL A 202 -23.04 12.18 -24.89
C VAL A 202 -21.77 13.03 -24.93
N ALA A 203 -21.93 14.33 -24.88
CA ALA A 203 -20.80 15.24 -24.66
C ALA A 203 -20.24 15.04 -23.25
N ASN A 204 -18.93 15.24 -23.10
CA ASN A 204 -18.28 15.13 -21.79
C ASN A 204 -18.83 16.18 -20.81
N PRO A 205 -19.43 15.79 -19.68
CA PRO A 205 -19.98 16.74 -18.72
C PRO A 205 -18.91 17.36 -17.81
N PHE A 206 -17.70 16.80 -17.78
CA PHE A 206 -16.63 17.23 -16.88
C PHE A 206 -15.79 18.33 -17.53
N THR A 207 -15.65 19.45 -16.85
CA THR A 207 -14.84 20.59 -17.33
C THR A 207 -13.98 21.07 -16.17
N PRO A 208 -12.68 21.26 -16.34
CA PRO A 208 -11.84 21.17 -17.56
C PRO A 208 -11.31 19.76 -17.88
N MET A 209 -11.66 18.74 -17.12
CA MET A 209 -11.16 17.38 -17.26
C MET A 209 -11.60 16.79 -18.61
N ARG A 210 -10.63 16.36 -19.42
CA ARG A 210 -10.90 15.77 -20.74
C ARG A 210 -11.28 14.29 -20.61
N ILE A 211 -10.41 13.52 -19.95
CA ILE A 211 -10.52 12.07 -19.78
C ILE A 211 -10.58 11.79 -18.27
N PRO A 212 -11.67 11.22 -17.73
CA PRO A 212 -11.85 11.04 -16.29
C PRO A 212 -11.12 9.80 -15.76
N TYR A 213 -9.84 9.68 -16.10
CA TYR A 213 -8.97 8.61 -15.63
C TYR A 213 -7.67 9.22 -15.11
N GLN A 214 -7.11 8.60 -14.06
CA GLN A 214 -5.78 8.86 -13.55
C GLN A 214 -4.98 7.57 -13.72
N ALA A 215 -3.89 7.62 -14.50
CA ALA A 215 -2.95 6.54 -14.66
C ALA A 215 -1.62 6.92 -14.00
N PHE A 216 -1.12 6.07 -13.12
CA PHE A 216 0.11 6.32 -12.39
C PHE A 216 1.05 5.13 -12.51
N PRO A 217 2.32 5.37 -12.91
CA PRO A 217 3.31 4.31 -13.08
C PRO A 217 4.00 3.97 -11.76
N TYR A 218 4.39 2.70 -11.61
CA TYR A 218 5.32 2.28 -10.56
C TYR A 218 6.71 2.84 -10.87
N GLU A 219 7.27 2.49 -12.02
CA GLU A 219 8.46 3.09 -12.58
C GLU A 219 8.11 3.71 -13.94
N LEU A 220 8.47 4.97 -14.12
CA LEU A 220 8.11 5.73 -15.32
C LEU A 220 8.92 5.26 -16.53
N ASN A 221 8.22 4.81 -17.58
CA ASN A 221 8.83 4.62 -18.89
C ASN A 221 8.50 5.84 -19.78
N PRO A 222 9.50 6.66 -20.14
CA PRO A 222 9.22 7.89 -20.89
C PRO A 222 8.80 7.66 -22.36
N TYR A 223 8.87 6.42 -22.83
CA TYR A 223 8.58 6.08 -24.23
C TYR A 223 7.27 5.31 -24.42
N GLN A 224 6.63 4.91 -23.34
CA GLN A 224 5.41 4.11 -23.37
C GLN A 224 4.42 4.60 -22.31
N PHE A 225 3.15 4.36 -22.56
CA PHE A 225 2.09 4.70 -21.61
C PHE A 225 2.19 3.87 -20.31
N PHE A 226 2.46 2.58 -20.45
CA PHE A 226 2.56 1.69 -19.31
C PHE A 226 3.96 1.73 -18.70
N GLY A 227 4.02 1.89 -17.39
CA GLY A 227 5.26 1.83 -16.62
C GLY A 227 5.73 0.40 -16.39
N VAL A 228 6.90 0.27 -15.78
CA VAL A 228 7.54 -1.01 -15.45
C VAL A 228 7.19 -1.39 -14.01
N GLY A 229 6.80 -2.65 -13.78
CA GLY A 229 6.41 -3.17 -12.48
C GLY A 229 7.52 -3.94 -11.77
N VAL A 230 7.29 -4.25 -10.48
CA VAL A 230 8.24 -5.06 -9.69
C VAL A 230 8.43 -6.44 -10.30
N ALA A 231 7.35 -7.05 -10.81
CA ALA A 231 7.42 -8.39 -11.39
C ALA A 231 8.31 -8.43 -12.64
N GLU A 232 8.23 -7.41 -13.48
CA GLU A 232 9.05 -7.25 -14.68
C GLU A 232 10.52 -7.03 -14.33
N ASN A 233 10.81 -6.15 -13.36
CA ASN A 233 12.17 -5.88 -12.91
C ASN A 233 12.87 -7.13 -12.35
N MET A 234 12.14 -8.03 -11.69
CA MET A 234 12.73 -9.23 -11.08
C MET A 234 12.64 -10.49 -11.95
N GLU A 235 12.12 -10.41 -13.17
CA GLU A 235 11.86 -11.59 -14.02
C GLU A 235 13.13 -12.39 -14.28
N ASP A 236 14.20 -11.75 -14.70
CA ASP A 236 15.48 -12.40 -14.99
C ASP A 236 16.10 -13.04 -13.75
N ALA A 237 16.09 -12.35 -12.63
CA ALA A 237 16.60 -12.87 -11.37
C ALA A 237 15.76 -14.07 -10.89
N GLN A 238 14.44 -14.03 -11.04
CA GLN A 238 13.54 -15.13 -10.71
C GLN A 238 13.78 -16.34 -11.61
N LEU A 239 13.99 -16.13 -12.91
CA LEU A 239 14.30 -17.18 -13.87
C LEU A 239 15.61 -17.91 -13.47
N LEU A 240 16.66 -17.15 -13.12
CA LEU A 240 17.92 -17.70 -12.62
C LEU A 240 17.73 -18.49 -11.32
N MET A 241 16.99 -17.95 -10.34
CA MET A 241 16.70 -18.65 -9.08
C MET A 241 15.99 -19.98 -9.34
N ASN A 242 14.95 -19.99 -10.17
CA ASN A 242 14.21 -21.19 -10.52
C ASN A 242 15.07 -22.22 -11.25
N GLY A 243 15.91 -21.76 -12.18
CA GLY A 243 16.83 -22.62 -12.94
C GLY A 243 17.85 -23.31 -12.03
N HIS A 244 18.53 -22.57 -11.19
CA HIS A 244 19.54 -23.13 -10.29
C HIS A 244 18.93 -24.02 -9.18
N MET A 245 17.74 -23.69 -8.69
CA MET A 245 17.05 -24.54 -7.73
C MET A 245 16.67 -25.89 -8.36
N ARG A 246 16.12 -25.90 -9.57
CA ARG A 246 15.77 -27.15 -10.30
C ARG A 246 17.02 -27.97 -10.60
N MET A 247 18.08 -27.34 -11.15
CA MET A 247 19.35 -28.04 -11.43
C MET A 247 19.96 -28.61 -10.15
N GLY A 248 19.89 -27.88 -9.01
CA GLY A 248 20.38 -28.37 -7.73
C GLY A 248 19.62 -29.59 -7.23
N ILE A 249 18.28 -29.60 -7.34
CA ILE A 249 17.43 -30.74 -6.95
C ILE A 249 17.70 -31.94 -7.85
N ASP A 250 17.76 -31.74 -9.17
CA ASP A 250 18.02 -32.81 -10.14
C ASP A 250 19.40 -33.43 -9.93
N ASN A 251 20.42 -32.58 -9.73
CA ASN A 251 21.77 -33.06 -9.42
C ASN A 251 21.82 -33.82 -8.08
N LEU A 252 21.11 -33.35 -7.05
CA LEU A 252 21.04 -34.03 -5.77
C LEU A 252 20.36 -35.40 -5.90
N ALA A 253 19.32 -35.51 -6.71
CA ALA A 253 18.66 -36.77 -7.01
C ALA A 253 19.58 -37.74 -7.77
N LEU A 254 20.33 -37.26 -8.75
CA LEU A 254 21.33 -38.07 -9.48
C LEU A 254 22.53 -38.46 -8.60
N ALA A 255 23.08 -37.52 -7.85
CA ALA A 255 24.24 -37.76 -7.00
C ALA A 255 23.91 -38.63 -5.76
N GLY A 256 22.66 -38.53 -5.28
CA GLY A 256 22.15 -39.31 -4.15
C GLY A 256 21.78 -40.74 -4.53
N ASN A 257 21.39 -40.98 -5.76
CA ASN A 257 21.08 -42.30 -6.27
C ASN A 257 22.33 -42.96 -6.84
N LEU A 258 22.73 -44.02 -6.22
CA LEU A 258 23.89 -44.80 -6.70
C LEU A 258 23.51 -45.51 -7.99
N VAL A 259 24.26 -45.21 -9.06
CA VAL A 259 24.20 -45.94 -10.32
C VAL A 259 25.32 -46.97 -10.32
N PHE A 260 24.99 -48.22 -10.62
CA PHE A 260 25.92 -49.33 -10.65
C PHE A 260 26.11 -49.79 -12.09
N ASP A 261 27.36 -49.94 -12.48
CA ASP A 261 27.77 -50.68 -13.67
C ASP A 261 28.09 -52.11 -13.21
N VAL A 262 27.32 -53.05 -13.74
CA VAL A 262 27.37 -54.44 -13.28
C VAL A 262 27.76 -55.35 -14.43
N ASP A 263 28.87 -56.08 -14.26
CA ASP A 263 29.26 -57.14 -15.17
C ASP A 263 28.54 -58.43 -14.74
N GLU A 264 27.45 -58.73 -15.42
CA GLU A 264 26.63 -59.93 -15.13
C GLU A 264 27.40 -61.25 -15.33
N ALA A 265 28.40 -61.27 -16.22
CA ALA A 265 29.18 -62.46 -16.49
C ALA A 265 30.05 -62.86 -15.27
N GLN A 266 30.37 -61.94 -14.38
CA GLN A 266 31.14 -62.18 -13.18
C GLN A 266 30.29 -62.50 -11.95
N LEU A 267 28.99 -62.40 -12.05
CA LEU A 267 28.04 -62.68 -10.98
C LEU A 267 27.43 -64.07 -11.10
N VAL A 268 27.00 -64.64 -9.98
CA VAL A 268 26.26 -65.91 -9.99
C VAL A 268 24.90 -65.69 -10.67
N PRO A 269 24.55 -66.46 -11.72
CA PRO A 269 23.27 -66.29 -12.42
C PRO A 269 22.07 -66.42 -11.51
N GLY A 270 21.02 -65.57 -11.80
CA GLY A 270 19.72 -65.67 -11.11
C GLY A 270 19.64 -64.93 -9.74
N GLN A 271 20.67 -64.15 -9.35
CA GLN A 271 20.56 -63.32 -8.14
C GLN A 271 19.85 -61.96 -8.47
N SER A 272 19.03 -61.51 -7.52
CA SER A 272 18.36 -60.22 -7.66
C SER A 272 19.36 -59.06 -7.73
N MET A 273 19.16 -58.12 -8.65
CA MET A 273 19.96 -56.89 -8.84
C MET A 273 19.46 -55.74 -7.97
N GLU A 274 18.39 -55.92 -7.23
CA GLU A 274 17.90 -54.89 -6.31
C GLU A 274 18.93 -54.59 -5.23
N VAL A 275 19.21 -53.33 -5.01
CA VAL A 275 20.21 -52.84 -4.02
C VAL A 275 19.48 -52.34 -2.78
N TYR A 276 19.79 -52.93 -1.63
CA TYR A 276 19.30 -52.51 -0.33
C TYR A 276 20.42 -52.60 0.73
N PRO A 277 20.32 -51.91 1.84
CA PRO A 277 21.32 -51.98 2.92
C PRO A 277 21.55 -53.39 3.37
N GLY A 278 22.82 -53.85 3.37
CA GLY A 278 23.18 -55.21 3.74
C GLY A 278 23.10 -56.24 2.61
N LYS A 279 22.80 -55.86 1.40
CA LYS A 279 22.81 -56.73 0.23
C LYS A 279 24.18 -57.32 -0.02
N ILE A 280 24.26 -58.64 -0.19
CA ILE A 280 25.48 -59.38 -0.52
C ILE A 280 25.35 -59.92 -1.94
N PHE A 281 26.28 -59.52 -2.81
CA PHE A 281 26.39 -60.05 -4.17
C PHE A 281 27.39 -61.22 -4.19
N ARG A 282 26.99 -62.31 -4.80
CA ARG A 282 27.85 -63.50 -4.91
C ARG A 282 28.52 -63.49 -6.31
N ARG A 283 29.84 -63.70 -6.32
CA ARG A 283 30.65 -63.76 -7.53
C ARG A 283 30.94 -65.20 -7.95
N GLN A 284 31.15 -65.38 -9.22
CA GLN A 284 31.63 -66.67 -9.72
C GLN A 284 33.07 -66.95 -9.27
N THR A 285 33.40 -68.21 -9.01
CA THR A 285 34.72 -68.61 -8.56
C THR A 285 35.75 -68.52 -9.70
N GLY A 286 36.88 -67.89 -9.47
CA GLY A 286 37.98 -67.79 -10.44
C GLY A 286 37.98 -66.51 -11.30
N VAL A 287 37.02 -65.58 -11.14
CA VAL A 287 36.99 -64.31 -11.89
C VAL A 287 37.77 -63.24 -11.17
N THR A 288 38.70 -62.62 -11.86
CA THR A 288 39.49 -61.47 -11.35
C THR A 288 38.93 -60.16 -11.91
N GLY A 289 38.71 -59.14 -11.06
CA GLY A 289 38.18 -57.85 -11.43
C GLY A 289 37.05 -57.38 -10.49
N THR A 290 36.51 -56.20 -10.69
CA THR A 290 35.37 -55.63 -9.96
C THR A 290 34.09 -55.92 -10.72
N ALA A 291 33.23 -56.80 -10.20
CA ALA A 291 31.97 -57.16 -10.82
C ALA A 291 30.91 -56.05 -10.74
N ILE A 292 31.06 -55.14 -9.80
CA ILE A 292 30.12 -54.05 -9.58
C ILE A 292 30.95 -52.77 -9.38
N ASN A 293 30.79 -51.79 -10.26
CA ASN A 293 31.38 -50.48 -10.12
C ASN A 293 30.28 -49.48 -9.80
N SER A 294 30.47 -48.66 -8.78
CA SER A 294 29.57 -47.53 -8.53
C SER A 294 29.99 -46.32 -9.35
N ILE A 295 29.09 -45.84 -10.19
CA ILE A 295 29.28 -44.60 -10.90
C ILE A 295 28.80 -43.45 -10.01
N LYS A 296 29.73 -42.58 -9.63
CA LYS A 296 29.40 -41.39 -8.82
C LYS A 296 29.29 -40.18 -9.73
N PHE A 297 28.14 -39.56 -9.71
CA PHE A 297 27.97 -38.25 -10.34
C PHE A 297 28.54 -37.16 -9.42
N PRO A 298 29.21 -36.13 -9.94
CA PRO A 298 29.69 -35.01 -9.15
C PRO A 298 28.49 -34.28 -8.53
N ASN A 299 28.60 -33.98 -7.24
CA ASN A 299 27.57 -33.19 -6.55
C ASN A 299 27.85 -31.70 -6.76
N THR A 300 27.08 -31.06 -7.64
CA THR A 300 27.11 -29.62 -7.93
C THR A 300 25.99 -28.85 -7.23
N ALA A 301 25.26 -29.48 -6.32
CA ALA A 301 24.17 -28.83 -5.59
C ALA A 301 24.64 -27.63 -4.74
N PRO A 302 25.84 -27.66 -4.10
CA PRO A 302 26.35 -26.49 -3.37
C PRO A 302 26.58 -25.27 -4.25
N GLU A 303 27.15 -25.48 -5.44
CA GLU A 303 27.40 -24.40 -6.42
C GLU A 303 26.08 -23.80 -6.94
N ASN A 304 25.10 -24.66 -7.24
CA ASN A 304 23.77 -24.18 -7.63
C ASN A 304 23.08 -23.39 -6.51
N LEU A 305 23.23 -23.83 -5.24
CA LEU A 305 22.69 -23.07 -4.11
C LEU A 305 23.38 -21.73 -3.91
N GLN A 306 24.70 -21.66 -4.16
CA GLN A 306 25.45 -20.41 -4.13
C GLN A 306 24.96 -19.45 -5.22
N MET A 307 24.77 -19.95 -6.44
CA MET A 307 24.21 -19.13 -7.54
C MET A 307 22.78 -18.68 -7.26
N TYR A 308 21.94 -19.52 -6.65
CA TYR A 308 20.64 -19.13 -6.16
C TYR A 308 20.70 -17.96 -5.17
N GLN A 309 21.67 -17.96 -4.25
CA GLN A 309 21.85 -16.86 -3.29
C GLN A 309 22.28 -15.56 -3.98
N VAL A 310 23.16 -15.67 -5.00
CA VAL A 310 23.57 -14.51 -5.81
C VAL A 310 22.37 -13.95 -6.60
N ALA A 311 21.59 -14.82 -7.25
CA ALA A 311 20.39 -14.40 -7.98
C ALA A 311 19.35 -13.74 -7.06
N ARG A 312 19.21 -14.23 -5.82
CA ARG A 312 18.35 -13.58 -4.80
C ARG A 312 18.86 -12.19 -4.43
N GLN A 313 20.17 -12.02 -4.34
CA GLN A 313 20.78 -10.71 -4.09
C GLN A 313 20.54 -9.73 -5.25
N LEU A 314 20.63 -10.23 -6.49
CA LEU A 314 20.30 -9.43 -7.68
C LEU A 314 18.83 -9.01 -7.67
N ALA A 315 17.89 -9.89 -7.31
CA ALA A 315 16.47 -9.55 -7.18
C ALA A 315 16.24 -8.44 -6.14
N ASP A 316 16.93 -8.49 -4.99
CA ASP A 316 16.85 -7.45 -3.96
C ASP A 316 17.41 -6.10 -4.49
N GLU A 317 18.46 -6.12 -5.31
CA GLU A 317 19.06 -4.93 -5.90
C GLU A 317 18.19 -4.34 -7.03
N GLU A 318 17.65 -5.17 -7.92
CA GLU A 318 16.80 -4.77 -9.05
C GLU A 318 15.45 -4.21 -8.58
N THR A 319 14.84 -4.82 -7.57
CA THR A 319 13.58 -4.31 -7.00
C THR A 319 13.79 -3.11 -6.09
N GLY A 320 15.02 -2.87 -5.61
CA GLY A 320 15.32 -1.85 -4.61
C GLY A 320 14.70 -2.13 -3.24
N ILE A 321 14.27 -3.38 -2.97
CA ILE A 321 13.70 -3.82 -1.69
C ILE A 321 14.72 -4.72 -0.98
N PRO A 322 15.62 -4.16 -0.15
CA PRO A 322 16.67 -4.95 0.46
C PRO A 322 16.13 -5.94 1.50
N SER A 323 16.84 -7.04 1.68
CA SER A 323 16.48 -8.14 2.60
C SER A 323 16.28 -7.71 4.05
N ILE A 324 16.82 -6.55 4.46
CA ILE A 324 16.63 -5.97 5.79
C ILE A 324 15.14 -5.62 6.03
N VAL A 325 14.41 -5.20 5.00
CA VAL A 325 12.97 -4.91 5.09
C VAL A 325 12.16 -6.17 5.42
N HIS A 326 12.65 -7.33 5.01
CA HIS A 326 12.06 -8.64 5.29
C HIS A 326 12.47 -9.24 6.65
N GLY A 327 13.17 -8.46 7.51
CA GLY A 327 13.55 -8.89 8.85
C GLY A 327 14.84 -9.72 8.93
N GLN A 328 15.63 -9.80 7.88
CA GLN A 328 16.96 -10.39 7.96
C GLN A 328 17.92 -9.46 8.72
N THR A 329 18.16 -9.76 9.98
CA THR A 329 19.04 -8.98 10.88
C THR A 329 20.53 -9.33 10.77
N GLY A 330 20.94 -10.10 9.77
CA GLY A 330 22.31 -10.58 9.59
C GLY A 330 23.37 -9.54 9.22
N VAL A 331 23.11 -8.25 9.40
CA VAL A 331 24.07 -7.17 9.08
C VAL A 331 25.09 -7.08 10.20
N THR A 332 26.30 -7.57 9.91
CA THR A 332 27.50 -7.35 10.75
C THR A 332 28.01 -5.91 10.54
N GLY A 333 28.17 -5.14 11.60
CA GLY A 333 28.75 -3.79 11.53
C GLY A 333 27.81 -2.67 11.94
N THR A 334 27.72 -1.62 11.13
CA THR A 334 26.96 -0.38 11.39
C THR A 334 25.45 -0.60 11.64
N GLY A 335 24.85 -1.70 11.19
CA GLY A 335 23.44 -2.04 11.40
C GLY A 335 23.07 -2.45 12.82
N ARG A 336 24.05 -2.61 13.74
CA ARG A 336 23.79 -3.02 15.14
C ARG A 336 23.33 -1.87 16.04
N THR A 337 23.45 -0.61 15.58
CA THR A 337 22.98 0.57 16.31
C THR A 337 21.66 1.06 15.73
N ALA A 338 20.77 1.58 16.56
CA ALA A 338 19.49 2.16 16.13
C ALA A 338 19.69 3.26 15.08
N SER A 339 20.73 4.08 15.23
CA SER A 339 21.10 5.12 14.26
C SER A 339 21.59 4.53 12.92
N GLY A 340 22.42 3.48 12.96
CA GLY A 340 22.90 2.80 11.76
C GLY A 340 21.78 2.09 11.01
N LEU A 341 20.85 1.44 11.72
CA LEU A 341 19.67 0.81 11.12
C LEU A 341 18.73 1.85 10.48
N SER A 342 18.51 2.99 11.15
CA SER A 342 17.72 4.10 10.61
C SER A 342 18.36 4.68 9.34
N MET A 343 19.69 4.79 9.30
CA MET A 343 20.42 5.27 8.13
C MET A 343 20.33 4.30 6.95
N LEU A 344 20.43 2.99 7.22
CA LEU A 344 20.26 1.93 6.22
C LEU A 344 18.84 1.88 5.66
N LEU A 345 17.82 1.95 6.52
CA LEU A 345 16.43 2.03 6.10
C LEU A 345 16.15 3.31 5.31
N GLY A 346 16.77 4.43 5.69
CA GLY A 346 16.67 5.70 4.95
C GLY A 346 17.26 5.66 3.55
N SER A 347 18.38 4.96 3.35
CA SER A 347 19.01 4.80 2.04
C SER A 347 18.30 3.74 1.19
N ALA A 348 17.90 2.64 1.78
CA ALA A 348 17.14 1.58 1.11
C ALA A 348 15.78 2.04 0.58
N GLY A 349 15.20 3.09 1.18
CA GLY A 349 13.91 3.63 0.77
C GLY A 349 13.95 4.62 -0.41
N LEU A 350 15.05 4.81 -1.12
CA LEU A 350 15.12 5.80 -2.20
C LEU A 350 14.27 5.41 -3.42
N SER A 351 14.31 4.15 -3.85
CA SER A 351 13.44 3.64 -4.94
C SER A 351 11.96 3.72 -4.55
N ILE A 352 11.62 3.28 -3.35
CA ILE A 352 10.26 3.37 -2.81
C ILE A 352 9.78 4.83 -2.75
N LYS A 353 10.66 5.78 -2.39
CA LYS A 353 10.31 7.22 -2.40
C LYS A 353 9.97 7.74 -3.78
N THR A 354 10.64 7.25 -4.82
CA THR A 354 10.32 7.61 -6.21
C THR A 354 8.94 7.09 -6.61
N VAL A 355 8.64 5.84 -6.26
CA VAL A 355 7.29 5.26 -6.48
C VAL A 355 6.21 6.05 -5.75
N ILE A 356 6.44 6.39 -4.49
CA ILE A 356 5.52 7.22 -3.71
C ILE A 356 5.31 8.59 -4.37
N LYS A 357 6.39 9.21 -4.86
CA LYS A 357 6.30 10.48 -5.57
C LYS A 357 5.48 10.35 -6.85
N ASN A 358 5.65 9.26 -7.60
CA ASN A 358 4.83 8.99 -8.78
C ASN A 358 3.34 8.87 -8.41
N ILE A 359 3.02 8.18 -7.31
CA ILE A 359 1.64 8.08 -6.80
C ILE A 359 1.11 9.46 -6.39
N ASP A 360 1.92 10.28 -5.71
CA ASP A 360 1.51 11.63 -5.30
C ASP A 360 1.24 12.54 -6.51
N ASP A 361 2.14 12.53 -7.50
CA ASP A 361 2.09 13.42 -8.65
C ASP A 361 1.04 12.99 -9.70
N TYR A 362 0.92 11.69 -9.99
CA TYR A 362 0.06 11.17 -11.06
C TYR A 362 -1.31 10.65 -10.59
N LEU A 363 -1.47 10.36 -9.28
CA LEU A 363 -2.75 9.88 -8.73
C LEU A 363 -3.35 10.87 -7.76
N LEU A 364 -2.68 11.17 -6.63
CA LEU A 364 -3.31 11.90 -5.52
C LEU A 364 -3.59 13.36 -5.89
N LYS A 365 -2.67 14.03 -6.58
CA LYS A 365 -2.85 15.40 -7.02
C LYS A 365 -3.98 15.54 -8.04
N PRO A 366 -3.98 14.83 -9.19
CA PRO A 366 -5.06 14.92 -10.18
C PRO A 366 -6.42 14.46 -9.63
N MET A 367 -6.41 13.42 -8.78
CA MET A 367 -7.64 12.95 -8.13
C MET A 367 -8.21 14.01 -7.19
N GLY A 368 -7.37 14.66 -6.38
CA GLY A 368 -7.80 15.77 -5.52
C GLY A 368 -8.38 16.93 -6.32
N GLU A 369 -7.73 17.32 -7.40
CA GLU A 369 -8.23 18.34 -8.32
C GLU A 369 -9.57 17.95 -8.95
N ALA A 370 -9.74 16.69 -9.36
CA ALA A 370 -10.97 16.17 -9.89
C ALA A 370 -12.12 16.19 -8.85
N TYR A 371 -11.85 15.83 -7.60
CA TYR A 371 -12.84 15.94 -6.50
C TYR A 371 -13.20 17.39 -6.21
N PHE A 372 -12.22 18.29 -6.22
CA PHE A 372 -12.47 19.72 -6.06
C PHE A 372 -13.38 20.25 -7.16
N GLN A 373 -13.05 19.97 -8.44
CA GLN A 373 -13.86 20.37 -9.59
C GLN A 373 -15.27 19.78 -9.54
N TRP A 374 -15.39 18.50 -9.13
CA TRP A 374 -16.67 17.86 -8.96
C TRP A 374 -17.51 18.58 -7.90
N ASN A 375 -16.94 18.92 -6.75
CA ASN A 375 -17.63 19.67 -5.70
C ASN A 375 -18.07 21.06 -6.18
N MET A 376 -17.25 21.72 -7.00
CA MET A 376 -17.61 23.01 -7.57
C MET A 376 -18.76 22.94 -8.57
N GLN A 377 -18.89 21.83 -9.31
CA GLN A 377 -19.86 21.69 -10.40
C GLN A 377 -21.20 21.05 -9.95
N PHE A 378 -21.13 20.08 -9.04
CA PHE A 378 -22.26 19.19 -8.74
C PHE A 378 -22.70 19.20 -7.27
N ASN A 379 -21.94 19.80 -6.38
CA ASN A 379 -22.27 19.78 -4.97
C ASN A 379 -22.94 21.09 -4.54
N ASP A 380 -24.12 20.98 -3.93
CA ASP A 380 -24.89 22.10 -3.38
C ASP A 380 -24.36 22.40 -1.95
N LEU A 381 -23.14 22.90 -1.88
CA LEU A 381 -22.49 23.23 -0.62
C LEU A 381 -22.70 24.70 -0.28
N ASP A 382 -23.17 24.96 0.96
CA ASP A 382 -23.22 26.30 1.58
C ASP A 382 -21.82 26.89 1.88
N ILE A 383 -20.80 26.45 1.13
CA ILE A 383 -19.44 26.91 1.32
C ILE A 383 -19.14 27.98 0.30
N GLU A 384 -19.06 29.21 0.75
CA GLU A 384 -18.50 30.30 -0.07
C GLU A 384 -17.01 30.03 -0.28
N ILE A 385 -16.66 29.59 -1.50
CA ILE A 385 -15.26 29.41 -1.89
C ILE A 385 -14.75 30.74 -2.39
N VAL A 386 -13.87 31.34 -1.63
CA VAL A 386 -13.23 32.60 -1.96
C VAL A 386 -11.81 32.32 -2.44
N GLY A 387 -11.59 32.47 -3.76
CA GLY A 387 -10.26 32.37 -4.36
C GLY A 387 -9.97 31.04 -5.04
N ASP A 388 -8.85 31.01 -5.75
CA ASP A 388 -8.31 29.85 -6.44
C ASP A 388 -7.57 28.97 -5.43
N LEU A 389 -7.98 27.70 -5.30
CA LEU A 389 -7.40 26.74 -4.36
C LEU A 389 -6.49 25.77 -5.11
N GLU A 390 -5.22 25.79 -4.75
CA GLU A 390 -4.25 24.80 -5.23
C GLU A 390 -4.26 23.57 -4.34
N ILE A 391 -4.42 22.40 -4.93
CA ILE A 391 -4.40 21.12 -4.21
C ILE A 391 -2.97 20.61 -4.14
N LYS A 392 -2.51 20.38 -2.91
CA LYS A 392 -1.21 19.77 -2.63
C LYS A 392 -1.42 18.46 -1.89
N PRO A 393 -1.07 17.33 -2.48
CA PRO A 393 -1.17 16.05 -1.78
C PRO A 393 -0.27 16.08 -0.54
N LYS A 394 -0.83 15.68 0.60
CA LYS A 394 -0.05 15.41 1.81
C LYS A 394 0.48 13.96 1.74
N GLY A 395 1.32 13.69 0.75
CA GLY A 395 1.84 12.36 0.50
C GLY A 395 2.78 11.85 1.60
N VAL A 396 3.19 10.59 1.49
CA VAL A 396 4.08 9.92 2.46
C VAL A 396 5.40 10.69 2.65
N ALA A 397 5.90 11.34 1.60
CA ALA A 397 7.06 12.22 1.69
C ALA A 397 6.83 13.39 2.67
N ALA A 398 5.64 13.98 2.66
CA ALA A 398 5.27 15.03 3.60
C ALA A 398 5.14 14.49 5.03
N VAL A 399 4.59 13.29 5.21
CA VAL A 399 4.49 12.62 6.53
C VAL A 399 5.88 12.30 7.08
N MET A 400 6.78 11.75 6.26
CA MET A 400 8.17 11.50 6.67
C MET A 400 8.93 12.79 6.99
N GLN A 401 8.72 13.86 6.20
CA GLN A 401 9.31 15.16 6.51
C GLN A 401 8.75 15.73 7.81
N LYS A 402 7.45 15.58 8.08
CA LYS A 402 6.83 15.99 9.34
C LYS A 402 7.43 15.23 10.52
N GLU A 403 7.63 13.91 10.38
CA GLU A 403 8.21 13.10 11.46
C GLU A 403 9.66 13.49 11.75
N VAL A 404 10.50 13.67 10.72
CA VAL A 404 11.87 14.17 10.87
C VAL A 404 11.86 15.59 11.46
N ARG A 405 10.92 16.45 11.04
CA ARG A 405 10.75 17.79 11.59
C ARG A 405 10.33 17.74 13.05
N SER A 406 9.37 16.89 13.41
CA SER A 406 8.93 16.66 14.79
C SER A 406 10.09 16.23 15.68
N GLN A 407 10.92 15.27 15.25
CA GLN A 407 12.09 14.83 15.99
C GLN A 407 13.10 15.96 16.18
N ARG A 408 13.38 16.76 15.14
CA ARG A 408 14.28 17.92 15.23
C ARG A 408 13.72 19.01 16.15
N LEU A 409 12.42 19.28 16.08
CA LEU A 409 11.76 20.26 16.95
C LEU A 409 11.75 19.79 18.41
N THR A 410 11.56 18.49 18.66
CA THR A 410 11.65 17.91 20.01
C THR A 410 13.07 17.99 20.58
N MET A 411 14.10 17.72 19.76
CA MET A 411 15.50 17.95 20.15
C MET A 411 15.77 19.43 20.46
N LEU A 412 15.23 20.33 19.65
CA LEU A 412 15.36 21.76 19.87
C LEU A 412 14.67 22.18 21.18
N LEU A 413 13.49 21.63 21.50
CA LEU A 413 12.78 21.86 22.75
C LEU A 413 13.61 21.41 23.97
N GLN A 414 14.27 20.25 23.88
CA GLN A 414 15.19 19.78 24.93
C GLN A 414 16.38 20.74 25.13
N THR A 415 16.90 21.30 24.04
CA THR A 415 18.00 22.29 24.09
C THR A 415 17.53 23.62 24.68
N VAL A 416 16.28 24.02 24.43
CA VAL A 416 15.64 25.24 24.96
C VAL A 416 15.38 25.14 26.48
N GLY A 417 15.35 23.94 27.06
CA GLY A 417 15.31 23.73 28.51
C GLY A 417 16.50 24.32 29.25
N ASN A 418 17.53 24.79 28.54
CA ASN A 418 18.64 25.54 29.14
C ASN A 418 18.22 27.01 29.41
N PRO A 419 18.25 27.48 30.65
CA PRO A 419 17.79 28.82 31.03
C PRO A 419 18.45 30.00 30.28
N MET A 420 19.65 29.77 29.73
CA MET A 420 20.36 30.80 28.95
C MET A 420 19.76 31.04 27.55
N LEU A 421 19.10 30.06 26.96
CA LEU A 421 18.55 30.13 25.60
C LEU A 421 17.06 30.50 25.57
N ALA A 422 16.34 30.26 26.67
CA ALA A 422 14.92 30.51 26.81
C ALA A 422 14.45 31.92 26.40
N PRO A 423 15.19 33.04 26.72
CA PRO A 423 14.76 34.38 26.36
C PRO A 423 14.76 34.65 24.83
N PHE A 424 15.52 33.90 24.07
CA PHE A 424 15.69 34.11 22.62
C PHE A 424 14.69 33.35 21.75
N ILE A 425 13.94 32.43 22.33
CA ILE A 425 13.05 31.53 21.59
C ILE A 425 11.60 31.73 22.01
N LYS A 426 10.71 31.90 21.04
CA LYS A 426 9.26 31.98 21.27
C LYS A 426 8.69 30.57 21.50
N ILE A 427 8.71 30.12 22.74
CA ILE A 427 8.26 28.79 23.20
C ILE A 427 6.84 28.46 22.72
N PRO A 428 5.82 29.36 22.80
CA PRO A 428 4.47 29.05 22.29
C PRO A 428 4.43 28.73 20.80
N ASN A 429 5.23 29.45 20.00
CA ASN A 429 5.30 29.17 18.56
C ASN A 429 6.01 27.83 18.28
N LEU A 430 7.01 27.45 19.06
CA LEU A 430 7.68 26.16 18.95
C LEU A 430 6.74 25.02 19.31
N ILE A 431 5.91 25.16 20.33
CA ILE A 431 4.91 24.15 20.73
C ILE A 431 3.83 24.03 19.64
N ARG A 432 3.37 25.15 19.08
CA ARG A 432 2.43 25.14 17.93
C ARG A 432 3.00 24.42 16.71
N GLU A 433 4.27 24.65 16.39
CA GLU A 433 4.96 23.96 15.30
C GLU A 433 5.13 22.46 15.57
N ILE A 434 5.38 22.06 16.82
CA ILE A 434 5.43 20.65 17.23
C ILE A 434 4.04 20.02 17.09
N ALA A 435 2.98 20.66 17.55
CA ALA A 435 1.62 20.19 17.43
C ALA A 435 1.23 19.98 15.94
N VAL A 436 1.48 20.97 15.08
CA VAL A 436 1.27 20.86 13.64
C VAL A 436 2.06 19.71 13.01
N SER A 437 3.32 19.48 13.48
CA SER A 437 4.12 18.38 12.95
C SER A 437 3.63 16.99 13.40
N GLN A 438 2.82 16.92 14.46
CA GLN A 438 2.20 15.70 14.97
C GLN A 438 0.74 15.54 14.54
N ASP A 439 0.26 16.40 13.61
CA ASP A 439 -1.14 16.46 13.16
C ASP A 439 -2.18 16.69 14.27
N ILE A 440 -1.74 17.37 15.35
CA ILE A 440 -2.62 17.82 16.44
C ILE A 440 -2.98 19.28 16.18
N ASP A 441 -4.25 19.65 16.38
CA ASP A 441 -4.66 21.05 16.22
C ASP A 441 -3.94 21.92 17.27
N PRO A 442 -3.14 22.91 16.85
CA PRO A 442 -2.40 23.74 17.79
C PRO A 442 -3.31 24.57 18.71
N ASP A 443 -4.54 24.85 18.27
CA ASP A 443 -5.49 25.63 19.05
C ASP A 443 -6.17 24.80 20.17
N GLU A 444 -6.12 23.44 20.07
CA GLU A 444 -6.52 22.55 21.18
C GLU A 444 -5.42 22.41 22.27
N LEU A 445 -4.16 22.59 21.89
CA LEU A 445 -3.00 22.31 22.78
C LEU A 445 -2.38 23.54 23.38
N VAL A 446 -2.46 24.70 22.73
CA VAL A 446 -1.80 25.93 23.16
C VAL A 446 -2.86 26.96 23.46
N ASN A 447 -2.99 27.29 24.76
CA ASN A 447 -3.87 28.33 25.21
C ASN A 447 -3.55 29.68 24.54
N ASP A 448 -4.57 30.47 24.26
CA ASP A 448 -4.40 31.83 23.74
C ASP A 448 -3.48 32.63 24.67
N PRO A 449 -2.69 33.59 24.14
CA PRO A 449 -1.76 34.38 24.92
C PRO A 449 -2.41 35.08 26.15
N ASN A 450 -3.71 35.39 26.03
CA ASN A 450 -4.49 36.00 27.12
C ASN A 450 -4.84 34.98 28.21
N GLU A 451 -5.19 33.74 27.85
CA GLU A 451 -5.47 32.66 28.79
C GLU A 451 -4.18 32.20 29.48
N ALA A 452 -3.08 32.09 28.72
CA ALA A 452 -1.77 31.75 29.25
C ALA A 452 -1.27 32.78 30.26
N ALA A 453 -1.57 34.08 30.08
CA ALA A 453 -1.26 35.14 31.04
C ALA A 453 -2.07 35.00 32.34
N ILE A 454 -3.37 34.65 32.20
CA ILE A 454 -4.25 34.44 33.37
C ILE A 454 -3.77 33.21 34.17
N PHE A 455 -3.44 32.11 33.51
CA PHE A 455 -2.89 30.93 34.17
C PHE A 455 -1.53 31.20 34.83
N ALA A 456 -0.66 31.98 34.19
CA ALA A 456 0.62 32.35 34.75
C ALA A 456 0.47 33.24 36.02
N ASP A 457 -0.52 34.12 36.05
CA ASP A 457 -0.82 34.95 37.21
C ASP A 457 -1.47 34.14 38.36
N ILE A 458 -2.33 33.16 38.03
CA ILE A 458 -2.88 32.20 39.00
C ILE A 458 -1.73 31.37 39.62
N LEU A 459 -0.81 30.87 38.80
CA LEU A 459 0.32 30.06 39.27
C LEU A 459 1.26 30.88 40.15
N LYS A 460 1.52 32.14 39.81
CA LYS A 460 2.27 33.08 40.64
C LYS A 460 1.57 33.39 41.95
N GLY A 461 0.23 33.49 41.95
CA GLY A 461 -0.56 33.63 43.16
C GLY A 461 -0.43 32.42 44.09
N MET A 462 -0.51 31.22 43.55
CA MET A 462 -0.37 29.98 44.33
C MET A 462 1.04 29.75 44.87
N THR A 463 2.09 30.19 44.18
CA THR A 463 3.47 30.07 44.64
C THR A 463 3.82 31.14 45.69
N ASN A 464 3.13 32.30 45.72
CA ASN A 464 3.31 33.33 46.73
C ASN A 464 2.57 33.02 48.05
N GLU A 465 1.52 32.22 48.05
CA GLU A 465 0.84 31.80 49.28
C GLU A 465 1.59 30.72 50.09
N GLN A 466 2.55 30.02 49.49
CA GLN A 466 3.41 29.09 50.24
C GLN A 466 4.63 29.72 50.90
N GLY A 467 4.84 31.04 50.77
CA GLY A 467 6.01 31.77 51.28
C GLY A 467 5.81 32.53 52.61
N THR A 468 4.58 32.59 53.17
CA THR A 468 4.34 33.35 54.44
C THR A 468 3.52 32.52 55.42
N GLY A 469 4.13 31.47 55.91
CA GLY A 469 3.63 30.67 57.02
C GLY A 469 4.71 30.50 58.07
N GLN A 470 5.22 31.60 58.59
CA GLN A 470 6.03 31.55 59.79
C GLN A 470 5.11 31.40 61.00
N ALA A 471 5.03 30.20 61.57
CA ALA A 471 4.44 29.98 62.89
C ALA A 471 5.32 30.56 63.98
N PRO A 472 4.75 31.23 64.99
CA PRO A 472 5.54 31.80 66.12
C PRO A 472 6.11 30.68 67.00
N PRO A 473 7.35 30.86 67.57
CA PRO A 473 7.95 29.82 68.37
C PRO A 473 7.32 29.81 69.80
N PRO A 474 7.23 28.62 70.44
CA PRO A 474 6.82 28.48 71.81
C PRO A 474 7.95 28.97 72.74
N PRO A 475 7.63 29.57 73.90
CA PRO A 475 8.65 30.20 74.83
C PRO A 475 9.33 29.17 75.70
N GLY A 476 10.66 29.25 75.74
CA GLY A 476 11.47 28.81 76.91
C GLY A 476 12.29 27.56 76.68
N GLN A 477 13.58 27.79 76.45
CA GLN A 477 14.69 27.24 77.22
C GLN A 477 16.05 27.69 76.63
N GLN A 478 16.86 28.25 77.50
CA GLN A 478 18.18 28.79 77.26
C GLN A 478 19.30 27.71 77.29
N PRO A 479 20.57 28.06 77.06
CA PRO A 479 21.49 27.40 76.17
C PRO A 479 22.61 26.65 76.93
N GLY A 480 23.22 25.72 76.18
CA GLY A 480 24.47 25.11 76.63
C GLY A 480 25.20 24.59 75.43
N GLY A 481 26.17 24.97 75.10
CA GLY A 481 27.57 25.18 75.17
C GLY A 481 28.37 24.09 74.49
N MET A 482 29.27 24.54 73.63
CA MET A 482 30.61 24.04 73.32
C MET A 482 30.82 22.82 72.42
N ALA A 483 31.43 23.11 71.28
CA ALA A 483 32.79 22.72 70.86
C ALA A 483 32.97 21.28 70.24
N GLY A 484 33.58 21.28 69.07
CA GLY A 484 34.28 20.12 68.57
C GLY A 484 34.56 20.16 67.05
N ALA A 485 35.68 20.78 66.73
CA ALA A 485 36.27 20.71 65.39
C ALA A 485 36.73 19.31 65.05
N GLY A 486 36.53 18.91 63.79
CA GLY A 486 37.10 17.69 63.28
C GLY A 486 37.28 17.71 61.74
N ARG A 487 38.52 17.91 61.38
CA ARG A 487 39.15 17.97 60.09
C ARG A 487 38.79 16.82 59.14
N VAL A 488 38.71 17.19 57.89
CA VAL A 488 38.85 16.31 56.66
C VAL A 488 40.29 15.82 56.56
N PRO A 489 40.58 14.64 56.02
CA PRO A 489 41.56 14.52 54.96
C PRO A 489 41.09 13.71 53.74
N PRO A 490 41.76 13.91 52.57
CA PRO A 490 41.30 13.47 51.25
C PRO A 490 41.95 12.15 50.80
N GLY A 491 41.27 11.47 49.86
CA GLY A 491 41.90 10.57 48.91
C GLY A 491 41.69 9.10 49.15
N ALA A 492 41.00 8.47 48.22
CA ALA A 492 41.39 7.20 47.61
C ALA A 492 40.38 6.82 46.53
N ASN A 493 40.93 6.31 45.46
CA ASN A 493 40.33 5.88 44.21
C ASN A 493 39.49 4.59 44.30
N PRO A 494 38.71 4.27 43.26
CA PRO A 494 37.71 3.23 43.29
C PRO A 494 38.24 1.89 42.75
N ALA A 495 37.95 0.81 43.44
CA ALA A 495 37.79 -0.54 42.88
C ALA A 495 37.20 -1.48 43.93
N ASP A 496 36.35 -2.37 43.45
CA ASP A 496 35.86 -3.55 44.12
C ASP A 496 34.91 -3.42 45.31
N ALA A 497 33.68 -3.85 45.07
CA ALA A 497 32.97 -4.74 45.95
C ALA A 497 31.72 -5.30 45.25
N THR A 498 31.85 -6.56 44.94
CA THR A 498 30.79 -7.51 44.70
C THR A 498 29.99 -7.80 45.97
N ALA A 499 28.72 -8.12 45.74
CA ALA A 499 27.89 -9.10 46.43
C ALA A 499 27.02 -8.70 47.63
N THR A 500 25.83 -9.19 47.51
CA THR A 500 24.87 -9.80 48.44
C THR A 500 23.70 -9.00 48.96
N GLY A 501 22.56 -9.65 48.75
CA GLY A 501 21.30 -9.49 49.44
C GLY A 501 20.13 -9.09 48.56
N GLY A 502 19.27 -9.91 48.03
CA GLY A 502 18.45 -10.95 48.69
C GLY A 502 17.03 -10.43 48.73
N GLY A 503 16.18 -10.84 47.75
CA GLY A 503 14.77 -10.45 47.73
C GLY A 503 14.04 -11.29 46.68
N THR A 504 13.59 -12.45 47.04
CA THR A 504 12.73 -13.39 46.31
C THR A 504 11.39 -12.79 45.95
N ILE A 505 10.98 -12.83 44.66
CA ILE A 505 9.58 -12.91 44.25
C ILE A 505 9.46 -13.88 43.07
N GLY A 506 8.46 -14.74 43.17
CA GLY A 506 8.17 -15.98 42.52
C GLY A 506 8.22 -16.07 41.01
N VAL A 507 8.74 -17.19 40.57
CA VAL A 507 8.75 -17.69 39.20
C VAL A 507 7.45 -18.45 38.95
N GLY A 508 6.66 -17.97 38.00
CA GLY A 508 5.59 -18.70 37.39
C GLY A 508 6.14 -19.59 36.27
N SER A 509 5.90 -20.86 36.40
CA SER A 509 6.30 -21.94 35.50
C SER A 509 5.69 -21.84 34.10
N THR A 510 6.52 -21.94 33.06
CA THR A 510 6.13 -22.25 31.68
C THR A 510 5.81 -23.74 31.52
N PRO A 511 4.76 -24.11 30.78
CA PRO A 511 4.55 -25.53 30.42
C PRO A 511 5.28 -25.87 29.11
N THR A 512 5.90 -27.03 29.15
CA THR A 512 6.54 -27.76 28.05
C THR A 512 5.50 -28.25 27.04
N PRO A 513 5.76 -28.23 25.71
CA PRO A 513 4.84 -28.82 24.74
C PRO A 513 5.00 -30.34 24.72
N GLY A 514 3.88 -31.03 24.96
CA GLY A 514 3.77 -32.46 24.81
C GLY A 514 3.58 -32.88 23.36
N GLU A 515 4.13 -34.03 23.05
CA GLU A 515 4.00 -34.81 21.83
C GLU A 515 2.53 -34.99 21.42
N ALA A 516 2.20 -34.66 20.19
CA ALA A 516 0.94 -35.06 19.55
C ALA A 516 1.26 -36.12 18.50
N GLY A 517 0.81 -37.34 18.78
CA GLY A 517 0.95 -38.51 17.93
C GLY A 517 0.14 -38.35 16.61
N PHE A 518 0.76 -38.81 15.53
CA PHE A 518 0.13 -39.05 14.26
C PHE A 518 -0.75 -40.31 14.34
N ALA A 519 -2.06 -40.13 14.14
CA ALA A 519 -2.96 -41.23 13.82
C ALA A 519 -3.13 -41.28 12.31
N ALA A 520 -2.67 -42.34 11.70
CA ALA A 520 -2.92 -42.69 10.32
C ALA A 520 -4.39 -43.09 10.15
N ASN A 521 -5.09 -42.43 9.24
CA ASN A 521 -6.43 -42.85 8.82
C ASN A 521 -6.33 -43.47 7.42
N THR A 522 -6.37 -44.80 7.40
CA THR A 522 -6.59 -45.61 6.19
C THR A 522 -8.09 -45.62 5.90
N GLY A 523 -8.52 -44.92 4.85
CA GLY A 523 -9.88 -44.97 4.30
C GLY A 523 -9.86 -45.53 2.89
N GLN A 524 -10.59 -46.59 2.74
CA GLN A 524 -10.79 -47.49 1.62
C GLN A 524 -11.27 -46.75 0.34
N THR A 525 -10.72 -47.20 -0.75
CA THR A 525 -11.25 -47.02 -2.11
C THR A 525 -12.48 -47.92 -2.31
N GLU A 526 -13.61 -47.34 -2.69
CA GLU A 526 -14.70 -48.05 -3.38
C GLU A 526 -14.73 -47.62 -4.85
N GLU A 527 -14.49 -48.60 -5.70
CA GLU A 527 -14.87 -48.60 -7.11
C GLU A 527 -16.38 -48.78 -7.23
N VAL A 528 -17.05 -47.95 -8.02
CA VAL A 528 -18.26 -48.34 -8.74
C VAL A 528 -18.37 -47.56 -10.06
N GLY A 529 -18.46 -48.34 -11.18
CA GLY A 529 -19.28 -48.13 -12.38
C GLY A 529 -18.88 -47.05 -13.36
#